data_bd4d03c1ac358c7c669814caa79b2d4c
#
_entry.id   bd4d03c1ac358c7c669814caa79b2d4c
#
_cell.length_a   1.000
_cell.length_b   1.000
_cell.length_c   1.000
_cell.angle_alpha   90.00
_cell.angle_beta   90.00
_cell.angle_gamma   90.00
#
_symmetry.space_group_name_H-M   'P 1'
#
loop_
_entity.id
_entity.type
_entity.pdbx_description
1 polymer ?
#
loop_
_entity_poly.entity_id
_entity_poly.type
_entity_poly.pdbx_seq_one_letter_code
_entity_poly.pdbx_strand_id
1 'polypeptide(L)'
;MFVGSGNAANPRVGGYHAFANTGAPLWSRNAQDPNGLYGVQASLSVGTLNGVRGVAAPSLGQEEYALNAANGSSLAGWPFFTADSGFTTPSLANLYGNGQTEVVEGGDSSAGIANGQTYTSGGHLRIMDGGGNLICHFDTNQTVDSSTAVGNFLAGGQVGVAFGTGSFFRGASDSNMLFGSDSHCNIIWRSNLAGNTVGSPAIGDIVGDGNVEVIEGADTGSGGLVWALNGTNGTPVPGWPQRTSGRIIGGITTADLTGGGYNDVLVPTTNGLVIYDGRSAQVVATLGAGVMGLQNSAMVAIDPNGTIGITIAGYNSQNAGIIQHYEVAGSTGHSLGKRAWPMFHQNPQLTGWLSQPAPGHLNRPIVGMAATGDAKGYWNVATDGGIFSFGDASFHGSTGNLRLNRPIVGMAATPDGGGYWLVASDGGIFSFGDARFFGSTGNLHLNRPVVGMAATSDGKGYWMVASDGGIFSFGDARFHGSTGNLHLNRPVVGMAATPDGGGYWMVASDGGIFSFGSARFFGSTGNLRLNQPVVGMTPTPDGHGYWFVASDGGIFSFGDARFFGSMGGKHLNLPIVAMASNHGNGYWLAAADGGLFSFGSAPFYGSMPQVFASQVTGAD
;
A
#
# COMPACT_ATOMS: atom_id res chain seq x y z
N MET A 1 -10.94 6.42 21.16
CA MET A 1 -10.15 7.64 20.86
C MET A 1 -9.02 7.73 21.86
N PHE A 2 -7.80 8.07 21.42
CA PHE A 2 -6.64 8.27 22.29
C PHE A 2 -6.18 9.72 22.18
N VAL A 3 -5.79 10.32 23.30
CA VAL A 3 -5.43 11.75 23.37
C VAL A 3 -4.27 11.93 24.34
N GLY A 4 -3.26 12.71 23.92
CA GLY A 4 -2.28 13.31 24.81
C GLY A 4 -2.83 14.57 25.45
N SER A 5 -2.44 14.87 26.68
CA SER A 5 -2.74 16.12 27.34
C SER A 5 -1.50 16.68 28.02
N GLY A 6 -1.35 18.00 27.97
CA GLY A 6 -0.22 18.72 28.52
C GLY A 6 0.17 19.90 27.63
N ASN A 7 1.07 20.74 28.11
CA ASN A 7 1.70 21.76 27.29
C ASN A 7 3.10 22.09 27.83
N ALA A 8 3.96 22.60 26.97
CA ALA A 8 5.34 22.95 27.30
C ALA A 8 5.46 24.03 28.38
N ALA A 9 4.45 24.91 28.54
CA ALA A 9 4.45 25.93 29.57
C ALA A 9 4.13 25.38 30.96
N ASN A 10 3.46 24.21 31.05
CA ASN A 10 3.22 23.48 32.29
C ASN A 10 3.37 21.97 32.07
N PRO A 11 4.59 21.46 31.90
CA PRO A 11 4.84 20.05 31.57
C PRO A 11 4.54 19.08 32.73
N ARG A 12 4.26 19.60 33.94
CA ARG A 12 3.98 18.79 35.14
C ARG A 12 2.54 18.30 35.23
N VAL A 13 1.68 18.68 34.29
CA VAL A 13 0.28 18.25 34.21
C VAL A 13 0.01 17.61 32.85
N GLY A 14 -0.84 16.59 32.83
CA GLY A 14 -1.23 15.91 31.61
C GLY A 14 -0.91 14.42 31.63
N GLY A 15 -0.88 13.82 30.47
CA GLY A 15 -0.62 12.38 30.29
C GLY A 15 -1.35 11.80 29.08
N TYR A 16 -1.52 10.51 29.11
CA TYR A 16 -2.18 9.70 28.07
C TYR A 16 -3.60 9.34 28.49
N HIS A 17 -4.57 9.47 27.61
CA HIS A 17 -5.97 9.21 27.88
C HIS A 17 -6.61 8.38 26.76
N ALA A 18 -7.50 7.46 27.13
CA ALA A 18 -8.34 6.73 26.20
C ALA A 18 -9.81 6.91 26.53
N PHE A 19 -10.61 7.06 25.47
CA PHE A 19 -12.06 7.23 25.56
C PHE A 19 -12.76 6.24 24.62
N ALA A 20 -13.93 5.76 25.05
CA ALA A 20 -14.84 5.02 24.19
C ALA A 20 -15.41 5.93 23.08
N ASN A 21 -16.09 5.35 22.10
CA ASN A 21 -16.79 6.09 21.05
C ASN A 21 -17.93 6.97 21.59
N THR A 22 -18.43 6.68 22.79
CA THR A 22 -19.41 7.48 23.53
C THR A 22 -18.83 8.68 24.27
N GLY A 23 -17.48 8.83 24.27
CA GLY A 23 -16.76 9.83 25.05
C GLY A 23 -16.49 9.41 26.50
N ALA A 24 -16.96 8.23 26.94
CA ALA A 24 -16.67 7.76 28.31
C ALA A 24 -15.17 7.42 28.46
N PRO A 25 -14.51 7.83 29.56
CA PRO A 25 -13.12 7.52 29.80
C PRO A 25 -12.94 6.01 30.01
N LEU A 26 -11.93 5.42 29.36
CA LEU A 26 -11.54 4.02 29.51
C LEU A 26 -10.37 3.89 30.48
N TRP A 27 -9.33 4.67 30.25
CA TRP A 27 -8.16 4.75 31.13
C TRP A 27 -7.44 6.09 30.97
N SER A 28 -6.68 6.47 31.98
CA SER A 28 -5.78 7.61 32.00
C SER A 28 -4.48 7.23 32.68
N ARG A 29 -3.37 7.77 32.19
CA ARG A 29 -2.04 7.51 32.74
C ARG A 29 -1.14 8.72 32.55
N ASN A 30 -0.38 9.10 33.58
CA ASN A 30 0.71 10.05 33.48
C ASN A 30 1.96 9.37 32.91
N ALA A 31 2.83 10.12 32.25
CA ALA A 31 4.19 9.69 32.01
C ALA A 31 4.90 9.47 33.36
N GLN A 32 5.79 8.50 33.43
CA GLN A 32 6.60 8.25 34.61
C GLN A 32 7.96 8.89 34.42
N ASP A 33 8.08 10.16 34.74
CA ASP A 33 9.31 10.94 34.60
C ASP A 33 9.91 11.23 35.98
N PRO A 34 11.23 10.96 36.21
CA PRO A 34 11.90 11.25 37.46
C PRO A 34 11.86 12.74 37.85
N ASN A 35 11.72 13.65 36.89
CA ASN A 35 11.65 15.09 37.07
C ASN A 35 10.23 15.61 37.22
N GLY A 36 9.22 14.72 37.17
CA GLY A 36 7.81 15.06 37.31
C GLY A 36 7.21 15.77 36.10
N LEU A 37 7.70 15.50 34.91
CA LEU A 37 7.22 16.06 33.64
C LEU A 37 6.25 15.05 32.98
N TYR A 38 4.95 15.20 33.21
CA TYR A 38 3.92 14.22 32.87
C TYR A 38 3.16 14.52 31.57
N GLY A 39 3.37 15.70 31.01
CA GLY A 39 2.62 16.17 29.85
C GLY A 39 2.92 15.39 28.58
N VAL A 40 1.93 15.29 27.70
CA VAL A 40 2.02 14.71 26.36
C VAL A 40 1.43 15.70 25.38
N GLN A 41 2.25 16.29 24.55
CA GLN A 41 1.83 17.30 23.56
C GLN A 41 1.66 16.68 22.19
N ALA A 42 2.39 15.63 21.88
CA ALA A 42 2.28 14.87 20.65
C ALA A 42 0.90 14.19 20.49
N SER A 43 0.48 13.94 19.27
CA SER A 43 -0.63 13.04 18.99
C SER A 43 -0.20 11.59 19.17
N LEU A 44 -1.15 10.70 19.46
CA LEU A 44 -0.87 9.28 19.71
C LEU A 44 -1.08 8.46 18.43
N SER A 45 -0.03 7.82 17.97
CA SER A 45 -0.08 6.88 16.85
C SER A 45 -0.57 5.51 17.32
N VAL A 46 -1.43 4.87 16.53
CA VAL A 46 -2.09 3.61 16.89
C VAL A 46 -1.69 2.51 15.93
N GLY A 47 -1.13 1.42 16.44
CA GLY A 47 -0.67 0.30 15.62
C GLY A 47 -0.57 -1.01 16.38
N THR A 48 0.00 -2.02 15.74
CA THR A 48 0.33 -3.29 16.39
C THR A 48 1.83 -3.32 16.65
N LEU A 49 2.22 -3.23 17.90
CA LEU A 49 3.60 -3.24 18.37
C LEU A 49 3.87 -4.56 19.08
N ASN A 50 4.84 -5.32 18.63
CA ASN A 50 5.20 -6.64 19.16
C ASN A 50 3.97 -7.56 19.36
N GLY A 51 3.07 -7.59 18.37
CA GLY A 51 1.84 -8.40 18.40
C GLY A 51 0.70 -7.86 19.27
N VAL A 52 0.87 -6.71 19.94
CA VAL A 52 -0.13 -6.08 20.81
C VAL A 52 -0.64 -4.79 20.16
N ARG A 53 -1.96 -4.56 20.17
CA ARG A 53 -2.51 -3.28 19.76
C ARG A 53 -2.11 -2.22 20.76
N GLY A 54 -1.27 -1.30 20.30
CA GLY A 54 -0.64 -0.27 21.12
C GLY A 54 -0.90 1.14 20.61
N VAL A 55 -0.56 2.10 21.46
CA VAL A 55 -0.46 3.51 21.12
C VAL A 55 0.94 3.99 21.47
N ALA A 56 1.55 4.79 20.60
CA ALA A 56 2.88 5.36 20.79
C ALA A 56 2.84 6.89 20.75
N ALA A 57 3.54 7.53 21.65
CA ALA A 57 3.81 8.96 21.65
C ALA A 57 4.90 9.31 22.67
N PRO A 58 5.76 10.30 22.40
CA PRO A 58 6.70 10.83 23.38
C PRO A 58 5.99 11.67 24.45
N SER A 59 6.66 11.79 25.60
CA SER A 59 6.28 12.69 26.67
C SER A 59 7.17 13.95 26.68
N LEU A 60 6.72 14.97 27.39
CA LEU A 60 7.58 16.12 27.75
C LEU A 60 8.63 15.76 28.80
N GLY A 61 8.60 14.51 29.27
CA GLY A 61 9.43 13.95 30.33
C GLY A 61 10.58 13.11 29.85
N GLN A 62 11.08 13.29 28.64
CA GLN A 62 12.26 12.60 28.11
C GLN A 62 12.06 11.11 27.79
N GLU A 63 10.83 10.66 27.58
CA GLU A 63 10.53 9.26 27.31
C GLU A 63 9.54 9.10 26.14
N GLU A 64 9.82 8.19 25.24
CA GLU A 64 8.87 7.67 24.26
C GLU A 64 8.14 6.46 24.85
N TYR A 65 6.82 6.49 24.81
CA TYR A 65 5.96 5.44 25.35
C TYR A 65 5.30 4.64 24.24
N ALA A 66 5.25 3.32 24.43
CA ALA A 66 4.28 2.46 23.78
C ALA A 66 3.39 1.79 24.85
N LEU A 67 2.09 2.06 24.76
CA LEU A 67 1.11 1.62 25.76
C LEU A 67 0.11 0.64 25.12
N ASN A 68 -0.33 -0.34 25.90
CA ASN A 68 -1.43 -1.20 25.51
C ASN A 68 -2.73 -0.38 25.33
N ALA A 69 -3.30 -0.41 24.14
CA ALA A 69 -4.48 0.38 23.80
C ALA A 69 -5.72 0.06 24.66
N ALA A 70 -5.81 -1.16 25.22
CA ALA A 70 -6.97 -1.60 25.99
C ALA A 70 -6.95 -1.09 27.45
N ASN A 71 -5.76 -0.95 28.08
CA ASN A 71 -5.67 -0.69 29.52
C ASN A 71 -4.62 0.35 29.92
N GLY A 72 -3.86 0.91 28.97
CA GLY A 72 -2.84 1.94 29.23
C GLY A 72 -1.56 1.45 29.91
N SER A 73 -1.36 0.14 30.08
CA SER A 73 -0.09 -0.37 30.62
C SER A 73 1.05 -0.22 29.59
N SER A 74 2.28 0.02 30.05
CA SER A 74 3.44 0.00 29.14
C SER A 74 3.57 -1.36 28.47
N LEU A 75 3.91 -1.38 27.20
CA LEU A 75 4.32 -2.59 26.51
C LEU A 75 5.71 -3.04 27.01
N ALA A 76 6.03 -4.31 26.83
CA ALA A 76 7.34 -4.84 27.23
C ALA A 76 8.46 -4.12 26.48
N GLY A 77 9.50 -3.68 27.19
CA GLY A 77 10.61 -2.90 26.67
C GLY A 77 10.40 -1.39 26.63
N TRP A 78 9.20 -0.90 26.95
CA TRP A 78 8.86 0.52 26.98
C TRP A 78 8.66 1.05 28.41
N PRO A 79 8.91 2.35 28.71
CA PRO A 79 9.28 3.42 27.79
C PRO A 79 10.75 3.39 27.35
N PHE A 80 11.04 4.07 26.23
CA PHE A 80 12.39 4.34 25.74
C PHE A 80 12.82 5.76 26.18
N PHE A 81 13.97 5.89 26.80
CA PHE A 81 14.48 7.19 27.24
C PHE A 81 15.08 7.97 26.08
N THR A 82 14.54 9.17 25.77
CA THR A 82 14.86 9.98 24.60
C THR A 82 15.89 11.07 24.84
N ALA A 83 16.32 11.28 26.06
CA ALA A 83 17.27 12.30 26.50
C ALA A 83 16.74 13.75 26.51
N ASP A 84 15.62 14.06 25.87
CA ASP A 84 14.91 15.33 25.96
C ASP A 84 13.42 15.18 25.64
N SER A 85 12.68 16.27 25.65
CA SER A 85 11.24 16.30 25.42
C SER A 85 10.89 15.94 23.99
N GLY A 86 9.84 15.12 23.81
CA GLY A 86 9.30 14.80 22.51
C GLY A 86 8.03 15.61 22.20
N PHE A 87 8.02 16.30 21.08
CA PHE A 87 6.90 17.11 20.58
C PHE A 87 6.25 16.52 19.35
N THR A 88 6.96 15.65 18.65
CA THR A 88 6.54 15.11 17.36
C THR A 88 5.67 13.87 17.54
N THR A 89 4.80 13.61 16.59
CA THR A 89 4.03 12.37 16.54
C THR A 89 4.87 11.29 15.85
N PRO A 90 5.12 10.13 16.49
CA PRO A 90 5.92 9.08 15.87
C PRO A 90 5.19 8.41 14.72
N SER A 91 5.92 7.95 13.71
CA SER A 91 5.37 7.07 12.68
C SER A 91 5.47 5.61 13.08
N LEU A 92 4.45 4.82 12.73
CA LEU A 92 4.40 3.38 12.93
C LEU A 92 4.41 2.67 11.59
N ALA A 93 5.51 2.03 11.23
CA ALA A 93 5.71 1.47 9.90
C ALA A 93 6.43 0.13 9.94
N ASN A 94 6.11 -0.76 9.00
CA ASN A 94 6.90 -1.96 8.74
C ASN A 94 8.02 -1.61 7.74
N LEU A 95 9.14 -1.11 8.27
CA LEU A 95 10.24 -0.59 7.45
C LEU A 95 11.00 -1.68 6.68
N TYR A 96 10.97 -2.90 7.18
CA TYR A 96 11.78 -4.02 6.66
C TYR A 96 10.97 -5.07 5.91
N GLY A 97 9.64 -4.88 5.78
CA GLY A 97 8.76 -5.83 5.09
C GLY A 97 8.63 -7.20 5.78
N ASN A 98 9.02 -7.31 7.04
CA ASN A 98 9.06 -8.55 7.82
C ASN A 98 7.78 -8.79 8.66
N GLY A 99 6.78 -7.90 8.53
CA GLY A 99 5.52 -7.95 9.28
C GLY A 99 5.61 -7.39 10.71
N GLN A 100 6.77 -6.90 11.13
CA GLN A 100 6.94 -6.17 12.39
C GLN A 100 6.70 -4.68 12.15
N THR A 101 6.30 -3.97 13.19
CA THR A 101 6.10 -2.53 13.13
C THR A 101 7.18 -1.84 13.95
N GLU A 102 7.91 -0.95 13.32
CA GLU A 102 8.89 -0.08 13.95
C GLU A 102 8.23 1.24 14.36
N VAL A 103 8.78 1.86 15.40
CA VAL A 103 8.45 3.21 15.86
C VAL A 103 9.54 4.15 15.35
N VAL A 104 9.14 5.12 14.55
CA VAL A 104 10.02 6.14 13.95
C VAL A 104 9.72 7.46 14.62
N GLU A 105 10.64 7.95 15.43
CA GLU A 105 10.48 9.15 16.25
C GLU A 105 11.49 10.22 15.83
N GLY A 106 11.07 11.46 15.80
CA GLY A 106 11.91 12.64 15.72
C GLY A 106 11.71 13.48 16.97
N GLY A 107 12.77 14.04 17.51
CA GLY A 107 12.65 14.80 18.74
C GLY A 107 13.88 15.63 19.06
N ASP A 108 13.86 16.24 20.23
CA ASP A 108 14.98 17.02 20.75
C ASP A 108 15.98 16.10 21.46
N SER A 109 17.21 16.59 21.59
CA SER A 109 18.29 15.93 22.32
C SER A 109 19.06 16.92 23.16
N SER A 110 19.26 16.58 24.43
CA SER A 110 20.27 17.24 25.29
C SER A 110 21.56 16.42 25.30
N ALA A 111 22.70 17.11 25.40
CA ALA A 111 24.00 16.46 25.47
C ALA A 111 24.05 15.51 26.69
N GLY A 112 24.42 14.25 26.45
CA GLY A 112 24.48 13.23 27.49
C GLY A 112 24.54 11.82 26.96
N ILE A 113 24.27 10.86 27.84
CA ILE A 113 24.23 9.43 27.52
C ILE A 113 22.83 8.93 27.84
N ALA A 114 22.16 8.33 26.85
CA ALA A 114 20.89 7.65 27.01
C ALA A 114 20.92 6.29 26.32
N ASN A 115 20.39 5.25 26.97
CA ASN A 115 20.33 3.88 26.44
C ASN A 115 21.68 3.35 25.89
N GLY A 116 22.79 3.74 26.54
CA GLY A 116 24.15 3.37 26.11
C GLY A 116 24.67 4.14 24.88
N GLN A 117 23.93 5.13 24.40
CA GLN A 117 24.32 6.03 23.31
C GLN A 117 24.71 7.40 23.87
N THR A 118 25.67 8.06 23.22
CA THR A 118 26.06 9.44 23.54
C THR A 118 25.37 10.36 22.55
N TYR A 119 24.65 11.38 23.05
CA TYR A 119 23.94 12.38 22.27
C TYR A 119 24.59 13.76 22.41
N THR A 120 24.47 14.58 21.38
CA THR A 120 24.79 16.00 21.40
C THR A 120 23.51 16.83 21.60
N SER A 121 23.63 18.08 22.04
CA SER A 121 22.49 19.00 22.02
C SER A 121 22.06 19.30 20.59
N GLY A 122 20.76 19.16 20.33
CA GLY A 122 20.18 19.32 18.99
C GLY A 122 18.87 18.59 18.88
N GLY A 123 18.77 17.68 17.95
CA GLY A 123 17.64 16.79 17.74
C GLY A 123 18.10 15.45 17.21
N HIS A 124 17.14 14.59 16.96
CA HIS A 124 17.42 13.23 16.48
C HIS A 124 16.29 12.68 15.63
N LEU A 125 16.64 11.74 14.75
CA LEU A 125 15.77 10.69 14.23
C LEU A 125 16.15 9.40 14.97
N ARG A 126 15.17 8.65 15.47
CA ARG A 126 15.36 7.30 16.04
C ARG A 126 14.38 6.33 15.44
N ILE A 127 14.86 5.12 15.21
CA ILE A 127 14.05 3.98 14.78
C ILE A 127 14.20 2.88 15.81
N MET A 128 13.09 2.46 16.40
CA MET A 128 13.01 1.42 17.43
C MET A 128 12.13 0.28 16.95
N ASP A 129 12.43 -0.94 17.34
CA ASP A 129 11.53 -2.07 17.10
C ASP A 129 10.28 -1.98 18.00
N GLY A 130 9.28 -2.84 17.75
CA GLY A 130 8.05 -2.90 18.54
C GLY A 130 8.27 -3.27 20.02
N GLY A 131 9.44 -3.76 20.38
CA GLY A 131 9.87 -4.09 21.75
C GLY A 131 10.67 -2.96 22.42
N GLY A 132 10.84 -1.79 21.78
CA GLY A 132 11.55 -0.66 22.34
C GLY A 132 13.09 -0.73 22.23
N ASN A 133 13.63 -1.66 21.42
CA ASN A 133 15.06 -1.70 21.17
C ASN A 133 15.45 -0.73 20.05
N LEU A 134 16.47 0.11 20.28
CA LEU A 134 16.99 1.02 19.28
C LEU A 134 17.63 0.23 18.14
N ILE A 135 17.15 0.48 16.90
CA ILE A 135 17.70 -0.10 15.68
C ILE A 135 18.77 0.82 15.11
N CYS A 136 18.46 2.10 14.94
CA CYS A 136 19.39 3.11 14.49
C CYS A 136 18.95 4.52 14.93
N HIS A 137 19.89 5.48 14.86
CA HIS A 137 19.60 6.90 15.06
C HIS A 137 20.48 7.77 14.15
N PHE A 138 20.02 8.99 13.95
CA PHE A 138 20.78 10.07 13.32
C PHE A 138 20.60 11.34 14.17
N ASP A 139 21.68 11.98 14.54
CA ASP A 139 21.64 13.20 15.37
C ASP A 139 21.81 14.44 14.49
N THR A 140 20.98 15.45 14.74
CA THR A 140 21.07 16.79 14.15
C THR A 140 21.62 17.77 15.17
N ASN A 141 22.23 18.87 14.73
CA ASN A 141 22.62 19.96 15.62
C ASN A 141 21.49 21.01 15.79
N GLN A 142 20.27 20.68 15.41
CA GLN A 142 19.07 21.48 15.53
C GLN A 142 17.91 20.58 15.97
N THR A 143 16.91 21.15 16.68
CA THR A 143 15.70 20.44 17.08
C THR A 143 14.98 19.84 15.89
N VAL A 144 14.45 18.63 16.02
CA VAL A 144 13.55 18.00 15.04
C VAL A 144 12.13 18.32 15.47
N ASP A 145 11.55 19.38 14.88
CA ASP A 145 10.24 19.90 15.25
C ASP A 145 9.09 19.33 14.39
N SER A 146 9.42 18.73 13.23
CA SER A 146 8.42 18.12 12.36
C SER A 146 8.24 16.64 12.69
N SER A 147 6.98 16.19 12.71
CA SER A 147 6.69 14.77 12.85
C SER A 147 7.21 14.01 11.63
N THR A 148 7.60 12.75 11.83
CA THR A 148 8.16 11.93 10.75
C THR A 148 7.09 11.49 9.74
N ALA A 149 7.46 11.36 8.47
CA ALA A 149 6.65 10.74 7.43
C ALA A 149 7.43 9.61 6.76
N VAL A 150 6.80 8.46 6.64
CA VAL A 150 7.42 7.24 6.10
C VAL A 150 6.71 6.83 4.81
N GLY A 151 7.47 6.48 3.79
CA GLY A 151 6.90 6.02 2.52
C GLY A 151 7.95 5.50 1.55
N ASN A 152 7.50 4.90 0.46
CA ASN A 152 8.38 4.37 -0.59
C ASN A 152 8.74 5.47 -1.59
N PHE A 153 9.51 6.46 -1.17
CA PHE A 153 9.89 7.61 -2.00
C PHE A 153 11.35 7.58 -2.46
N LEU A 154 12.19 6.72 -1.91
CA LEU A 154 13.59 6.60 -2.34
C LEU A 154 13.72 5.84 -3.66
N ALA A 155 14.91 5.92 -4.26
CA ALA A 155 15.22 5.28 -5.54
C ALA A 155 14.88 3.78 -5.52
N GLY A 156 14.27 3.29 -6.61
CA GLY A 156 13.81 1.89 -6.69
C GLY A 156 12.62 1.55 -5.81
N GLY A 157 11.86 2.56 -5.30
CA GLY A 157 10.72 2.35 -4.43
C GLY A 157 11.08 1.89 -3.03
N GLN A 158 12.31 2.13 -2.59
CA GLN A 158 12.74 1.82 -1.22
C GLN A 158 12.03 2.72 -0.21
N VAL A 159 11.83 2.18 0.99
CA VAL A 159 11.25 2.92 2.11
C VAL A 159 12.20 4.02 2.55
N GLY A 160 11.69 5.23 2.66
CA GLY A 160 12.38 6.38 3.23
C GLY A 160 11.62 6.98 4.40
N VAL A 161 12.33 7.74 5.21
CA VAL A 161 11.81 8.56 6.30
C VAL A 161 12.11 10.01 6.02
N ALA A 162 11.09 10.86 5.99
CA ALA A 162 11.23 12.31 5.87
C ALA A 162 10.98 12.97 7.23
N PHE A 163 11.82 13.92 7.62
CA PHE A 163 11.71 14.69 8.86
C PHE A 163 12.39 16.06 8.72
N GLY A 164 11.88 17.05 9.42
CA GLY A 164 12.34 18.42 9.30
C GLY A 164 12.85 18.99 10.60
N THR A 165 13.73 19.99 10.50
CA THR A 165 14.35 20.67 11.64
C THR A 165 13.88 22.11 11.77
N GLY A 166 13.83 22.57 13.00
CA GLY A 166 13.50 23.94 13.35
C GLY A 166 14.66 24.92 13.22
N SER A 167 14.67 25.94 14.07
CA SER A 167 15.71 26.96 14.15
C SER A 167 15.99 27.40 15.59
N PHE A 168 15.78 26.51 16.54
CA PHE A 168 15.95 26.79 17.98
C PHE A 168 17.40 27.17 18.32
N PHE A 169 18.38 26.37 17.87
CA PHE A 169 19.81 26.66 18.08
C PHE A 169 20.33 27.62 17.01
N ARG A 170 20.71 28.81 17.44
CA ARG A 170 21.13 29.88 16.53
C ARG A 170 22.43 29.51 15.82
N GLY A 171 22.44 29.55 14.49
CA GLY A 171 23.62 29.29 13.67
C GLY A 171 23.98 27.82 13.50
N ALA A 172 23.11 26.90 13.92
CA ALA A 172 23.27 25.48 13.65
C ALA A 172 23.17 25.20 12.14
N SER A 173 24.03 24.31 11.64
CA SER A 173 24.10 23.98 10.19
C SER A 173 22.86 23.25 9.70
N ASP A 174 22.17 22.55 10.59
CA ASP A 174 20.95 21.80 10.26
C ASP A 174 19.67 22.62 10.44
N SER A 175 19.76 23.95 10.59
CA SER A 175 18.57 24.81 10.72
C SER A 175 17.78 24.85 9.42
N ASN A 176 16.44 24.75 9.53
CA ASN A 176 15.50 24.85 8.41
C ASN A 176 15.69 23.77 7.34
N MET A 177 16.11 22.59 7.73
CA MET A 177 16.39 21.48 6.81
C MET A 177 15.22 20.50 6.77
N LEU A 178 14.98 19.90 5.61
CA LEU A 178 14.24 18.67 5.44
C LEU A 178 15.21 17.56 5.02
N PHE A 179 15.10 16.44 5.69
CA PHE A 179 15.94 15.26 5.46
C PHE A 179 15.13 14.12 4.88
N GLY A 180 15.73 13.35 3.98
CA GLY A 180 15.29 12.04 3.58
C GLY A 180 16.33 10.99 3.95
N SER A 181 15.97 10.03 4.78
CA SER A 181 16.82 8.91 5.18
C SER A 181 16.26 7.57 4.70
N ASP A 182 17.12 6.55 4.67
CA ASP A 182 16.67 5.17 4.54
C ASP A 182 16.19 4.59 5.89
N SER A 183 15.75 3.33 5.89
CA SER A 183 15.31 2.60 7.09
C SER A 183 16.44 2.27 8.09
N HIS A 184 17.68 2.59 7.77
CA HIS A 184 18.86 2.40 8.62
C HIS A 184 19.44 3.74 9.12
N CYS A 185 18.63 4.81 9.07
CA CYS A 185 19.00 6.17 9.45
C CYS A 185 20.15 6.80 8.62
N ASN A 186 20.51 6.22 7.45
CA ASN A 186 21.47 6.86 6.57
C ASN A 186 20.79 8.00 5.82
N ILE A 187 21.34 9.21 5.91
CA ILE A 187 20.81 10.36 5.18
C ILE A 187 21.15 10.23 3.69
N ILE A 188 20.12 10.13 2.87
CA ILE A 188 20.21 10.03 1.41
C ILE A 188 20.26 11.42 0.78
N TRP A 189 19.43 12.33 1.29
CA TRP A 189 19.43 13.73 0.86
C TRP A 189 19.00 14.67 1.99
N ARG A 190 19.33 15.95 1.82
CA ARG A 190 18.88 17.05 2.69
C ARG A 190 18.70 18.30 1.86
N SER A 191 17.68 19.10 2.20
CA SER A 191 17.32 20.32 1.49
C SER A 191 16.99 21.45 2.47
N ASN A 192 17.52 22.65 2.23
CA ASN A 192 17.20 23.82 3.06
C ASN A 192 15.92 24.46 2.57
N LEU A 193 14.93 24.58 3.44
CA LEU A 193 13.60 25.11 3.12
C LEU A 193 13.44 26.60 3.41
N ALA A 194 14.49 27.26 3.88
CA ALA A 194 14.50 28.69 4.21
C ALA A 194 13.45 29.13 5.25
N GLY A 195 13.03 28.24 6.13
CA GLY A 195 12.08 28.50 7.22
C GLY A 195 11.91 27.26 8.11
N ASN A 196 11.36 27.46 9.32
CA ASN A 196 11.12 26.39 10.29
C ASN A 196 10.14 25.35 9.75
N THR A 197 10.48 24.08 9.86
CA THR A 197 9.57 22.96 9.59
C THR A 197 8.92 22.54 10.91
N VAL A 198 7.76 23.08 11.20
CA VAL A 198 7.02 22.82 12.46
C VAL A 198 5.87 21.82 12.24
N GLY A 199 5.43 21.69 11.00
CA GLY A 199 4.36 20.78 10.60
C GLY A 199 4.86 19.34 10.39
N SER A 200 4.01 18.53 9.81
CA SER A 200 4.39 17.21 9.30
C SER A 200 4.51 17.23 7.80
N PRO A 201 5.55 16.61 7.21
CA PRO A 201 5.58 16.41 5.77
C PRO A 201 4.46 15.49 5.32
N ALA A 202 4.02 15.68 4.08
CA ALA A 202 3.19 14.75 3.36
C ALA A 202 4.03 14.04 2.28
N ILE A 203 3.60 12.84 1.92
CA ILE A 203 4.19 12.08 0.81
C ILE A 203 3.09 11.83 -0.20
N GLY A 204 3.30 12.17 -1.47
CA GLY A 204 2.27 11.98 -2.49
C GLY A 204 2.79 12.14 -3.91
N ASP A 205 2.13 11.49 -4.87
CA ASP A 205 2.39 11.68 -6.30
C ASP A 205 1.63 12.93 -6.77
N ILE A 206 2.29 14.10 -6.71
CA ILE A 206 1.67 15.38 -7.08
C ILE A 206 1.89 15.73 -8.55
N VAL A 207 2.81 15.07 -9.25
CA VAL A 207 3.05 15.31 -10.68
C VAL A 207 2.41 14.26 -11.58
N GLY A 208 1.99 13.10 -11.02
CA GLY A 208 1.27 12.05 -11.74
C GLY A 208 2.18 11.20 -12.63
N ASP A 209 3.45 11.06 -12.26
CA ASP A 209 4.43 10.24 -13.00
C ASP A 209 4.69 8.87 -12.33
N GLY A 210 3.98 8.61 -11.21
CA GLY A 210 4.09 7.38 -10.43
C GLY A 210 5.21 7.38 -9.39
N ASN A 211 6.11 8.36 -9.41
CA ASN A 211 7.01 8.62 -8.30
C ASN A 211 6.28 9.41 -7.21
N VAL A 212 6.86 9.53 -6.05
CA VAL A 212 6.27 10.32 -4.96
C VAL A 212 7.20 11.45 -4.56
N GLU A 213 6.59 12.56 -4.27
CA GLU A 213 7.23 13.75 -3.73
C GLU A 213 7.08 13.76 -2.22
N VAL A 214 8.01 14.47 -1.57
CA VAL A 214 7.93 14.86 -0.16
C VAL A 214 7.57 16.33 -0.12
N ILE A 215 6.45 16.66 0.50
CA ILE A 215 5.90 18.02 0.55
C ILE A 215 5.95 18.52 1.99
N GLU A 216 6.58 19.67 2.21
CA GLU A 216 6.74 20.23 3.55
C GLU A 216 6.45 21.72 3.56
N GLY A 217 5.89 22.20 4.67
CA GLY A 217 5.64 23.60 4.95
C GLY A 217 6.72 24.21 5.81
N ALA A 218 7.25 25.35 5.39
CA ALA A 218 8.25 26.11 6.13
C ALA A 218 7.68 27.44 6.61
N ASP A 219 7.75 27.70 7.93
CA ASP A 219 7.38 28.95 8.55
C ASP A 219 8.54 29.95 8.47
N THR A 220 8.34 31.05 7.76
CA THR A 220 9.34 32.13 7.62
C THR A 220 9.19 33.25 8.66
N GLY A 221 8.25 33.08 9.60
CA GLY A 221 7.93 34.11 10.61
C GLY A 221 6.97 35.22 10.13
N SER A 222 7.03 35.61 8.86
CA SER A 222 6.15 36.61 8.25
C SER A 222 5.18 36.06 7.20
N GLY A 223 5.30 34.78 6.87
CA GLY A 223 4.50 34.02 5.92
C GLY A 223 4.99 32.59 5.88
N GLY A 224 4.68 31.86 4.81
CA GLY A 224 5.14 30.49 4.63
C GLY A 224 5.73 30.25 3.25
N LEU A 225 6.50 29.18 3.15
CA LEU A 225 6.93 28.55 1.91
C LEU A 225 6.45 27.10 1.94
N VAL A 226 5.76 26.65 0.90
CA VAL A 226 5.47 25.24 0.74
C VAL A 226 6.39 24.68 -0.35
N TRP A 227 7.11 23.64 0.00
CA TRP A 227 8.08 22.97 -0.84
C TRP A 227 7.54 21.60 -1.28
N ALA A 228 7.76 21.27 -2.53
CA ALA A 228 7.63 19.90 -3.02
C ALA A 228 9.00 19.46 -3.55
N LEU A 229 9.50 18.37 -3.02
CA LEU A 229 10.81 17.83 -3.33
C LEU A 229 10.67 16.43 -3.92
N ASN A 230 11.46 16.13 -4.95
CA ASN A 230 11.57 14.78 -5.48
C ASN A 230 12.05 13.83 -4.37
N GLY A 231 11.27 12.81 -4.08
CA GLY A 231 11.54 11.91 -2.97
C GLY A 231 12.88 11.17 -3.08
N THR A 232 13.36 10.92 -4.30
CA THR A 232 14.58 10.12 -4.50
C THR A 232 15.88 10.88 -4.20
N ASN A 233 15.87 12.22 -4.35
CA ASN A 233 17.10 13.02 -4.29
C ASN A 233 16.95 14.39 -3.61
N GLY A 234 15.77 14.75 -3.12
CA GLY A 234 15.52 16.00 -2.41
C GLY A 234 15.56 17.27 -3.28
N THR A 235 15.61 17.17 -4.61
CA THR A 235 15.59 18.36 -5.47
C THR A 235 14.19 18.94 -5.58
N PRO A 236 14.05 20.28 -5.67
CA PRO A 236 12.74 20.89 -5.85
C PRO A 236 12.04 20.44 -7.13
N VAL A 237 10.75 20.14 -7.03
CA VAL A 237 9.88 19.90 -8.18
C VAL A 237 9.71 21.21 -8.96
N PRO A 238 9.68 21.19 -10.31
CA PRO A 238 9.44 22.38 -11.11
C PRO A 238 8.17 23.12 -10.68
N GLY A 239 8.27 24.45 -10.51
CA GLY A 239 7.17 25.29 -10.01
C GLY A 239 7.16 25.48 -8.49
N TRP A 240 7.84 24.67 -7.73
CA TRP A 240 7.97 24.81 -6.28
C TRP A 240 9.33 25.40 -5.86
N PRO A 241 9.43 26.14 -4.70
CA PRO A 241 8.40 26.35 -3.68
C PRO A 241 7.40 27.45 -4.03
N GLN A 242 6.22 27.42 -3.37
CA GLN A 242 5.21 28.46 -3.44
C GLN A 242 5.15 29.25 -2.12
N ARG A 243 4.86 30.58 -2.22
CA ARG A 243 4.71 31.45 -1.05
C ARG A 243 3.25 31.51 -0.60
N THR A 244 3.04 31.54 0.72
CA THR A 244 1.74 31.83 1.33
C THR A 244 1.78 33.14 2.10
N SER A 245 0.66 33.85 2.14
CA SER A 245 0.53 35.09 2.95
C SER A 245 0.44 34.81 4.45
N GLY A 246 -0.08 33.61 4.83
CA GLY A 246 -0.10 33.14 6.22
C GLY A 246 1.11 32.25 6.50
N ARG A 247 1.51 32.18 7.78
CA ARG A 247 2.53 31.25 8.26
C ARG A 247 2.01 29.82 8.14
N ILE A 248 2.89 28.86 7.86
CA ILE A 248 2.58 27.43 7.80
C ILE A 248 3.13 26.81 9.08
N ILE A 249 2.23 26.34 9.95
CA ILE A 249 2.54 25.75 11.27
C ILE A 249 1.82 24.40 11.49
N GLY A 250 1.02 23.96 10.53
CA GLY A 250 0.36 22.66 10.50
C GLY A 250 0.92 21.76 9.41
N GLY A 251 0.64 20.47 9.49
CA GLY A 251 1.10 19.50 8.51
C GLY A 251 0.39 19.62 7.16
N ILE A 252 1.10 19.29 6.11
CA ILE A 252 0.59 19.31 4.74
C ILE A 252 -0.33 18.08 4.50
N THR A 253 -1.27 18.25 3.57
CA THR A 253 -2.17 17.19 3.11
C THR A 253 -2.12 17.10 1.60
N THR A 254 -2.23 15.90 1.04
CA THR A 254 -2.34 15.70 -0.41
C THR A 254 -3.50 14.77 -0.74
N ALA A 255 -4.26 15.10 -1.80
CA ALA A 255 -5.34 14.26 -2.33
C ALA A 255 -5.67 14.68 -3.77
N ASP A 256 -6.10 13.73 -4.60
CA ASP A 256 -6.64 14.03 -5.93
C ASP A 256 -8.09 14.54 -5.78
N LEU A 257 -8.25 15.85 -5.78
CA LEU A 257 -9.56 16.50 -5.61
C LEU A 257 -10.36 16.53 -6.93
N THR A 258 -9.68 16.45 -8.06
CA THR A 258 -10.26 16.68 -9.39
C THR A 258 -10.46 15.41 -10.22
N GLY A 259 -9.91 14.27 -9.77
CA GLY A 259 -9.90 13.02 -10.54
C GLY A 259 -8.86 13.02 -11.68
N GLY A 260 -7.86 13.90 -11.58
CA GLY A 260 -6.79 14.07 -12.57
C GLY A 260 -5.70 12.97 -12.56
N GLY A 261 -5.75 12.07 -11.58
CA GLY A 261 -4.77 10.99 -11.40
C GLY A 261 -3.46 11.43 -10.73
N TYR A 262 -3.40 12.64 -10.19
CA TYR A 262 -2.30 13.19 -9.38
C TYR A 262 -2.88 13.97 -8.21
N ASN A 263 -2.09 14.18 -7.15
CA ASN A 263 -2.59 14.80 -5.93
C ASN A 263 -2.43 16.32 -5.96
N ASP A 264 -3.48 17.03 -5.52
CA ASP A 264 -3.43 18.43 -5.14
C ASP A 264 -2.77 18.57 -3.75
N VAL A 265 -2.23 19.77 -3.45
CA VAL A 265 -1.53 20.06 -2.20
C VAL A 265 -2.36 21.03 -1.37
N LEU A 266 -2.77 20.61 -0.19
CA LEU A 266 -3.59 21.39 0.75
C LEU A 266 -2.70 21.92 1.87
N VAL A 267 -2.57 23.24 1.96
CA VAL A 267 -1.62 23.93 2.84
C VAL A 267 -2.38 24.74 3.89
N PRO A 268 -2.40 24.26 5.16
CA PRO A 268 -2.99 25.03 6.24
C PRO A 268 -2.09 26.21 6.60
N THR A 269 -2.69 27.39 6.70
CA THR A 269 -1.97 28.60 7.06
C THR A 269 -2.67 29.35 8.20
N THR A 270 -2.00 30.32 8.78
CA THR A 270 -2.64 31.19 9.77
C THR A 270 -3.77 32.05 9.20
N ASN A 271 -3.93 32.08 7.87
CA ASN A 271 -4.95 32.88 7.17
C ASN A 271 -6.01 32.03 6.44
N GLY A 272 -6.08 30.73 6.74
CA GLY A 272 -6.97 29.77 6.09
C GLY A 272 -6.22 28.69 5.33
N LEU A 273 -6.94 27.88 4.56
CA LEU A 273 -6.40 26.78 3.76
C LEU A 273 -6.16 27.25 2.32
N VAL A 274 -4.94 27.05 1.79
CA VAL A 274 -4.62 27.27 0.37
C VAL A 274 -4.47 25.91 -0.30
N ILE A 275 -5.12 25.74 -1.44
CA ILE A 275 -5.05 24.51 -2.24
C ILE A 275 -4.32 24.83 -3.55
N TYR A 276 -3.30 24.05 -3.84
CA TYR A 276 -2.52 24.13 -5.07
C TYR A 276 -2.78 22.89 -5.93
N ASP A 277 -2.91 23.08 -7.23
CA ASP A 277 -2.75 22.00 -8.18
C ASP A 277 -1.30 21.48 -8.12
N GLY A 278 -1.13 20.19 -7.82
CA GLY A 278 0.19 19.65 -7.53
C GLY A 278 1.16 19.76 -8.72
N ARG A 279 0.66 19.57 -9.93
CA ARG A 279 1.46 19.55 -11.17
C ARG A 279 1.87 20.94 -11.63
N SER A 280 0.94 21.89 -11.60
CA SER A 280 1.19 23.27 -12.07
C SER A 280 1.68 24.20 -10.97
N ALA A 281 1.58 23.82 -9.70
CA ALA A 281 1.84 24.64 -8.53
C ALA A 281 0.99 25.94 -8.47
N GLN A 282 -0.13 25.98 -9.19
CA GLN A 282 -1.04 27.13 -9.18
C GLN A 282 -2.09 26.99 -8.08
N VAL A 283 -2.48 28.11 -7.47
CA VAL A 283 -3.58 28.14 -6.50
C VAL A 283 -4.90 27.85 -7.22
N VAL A 284 -5.58 26.78 -6.82
CA VAL A 284 -6.90 26.40 -7.35
C VAL A 284 -8.05 26.80 -6.42
N ALA A 285 -7.80 26.91 -5.12
CA ALA A 285 -8.78 27.38 -4.16
C ALA A 285 -8.13 27.94 -2.89
N THR A 286 -8.89 28.80 -2.20
CA THR A 286 -8.60 29.24 -0.83
C THR A 286 -9.87 29.08 -0.01
N LEU A 287 -9.80 28.34 1.08
CA LEU A 287 -10.92 28.02 1.96
C LEU A 287 -10.67 28.57 3.37
N GLY A 288 -11.69 28.54 4.22
CA GLY A 288 -11.53 28.94 5.62
C GLY A 288 -11.60 30.45 5.85
N ALA A 289 -12.41 31.18 5.08
CA ALA A 289 -12.65 32.61 5.37
C ALA A 289 -13.13 32.79 6.82
N GLY A 290 -12.41 33.62 7.60
CA GLY A 290 -12.69 33.86 9.02
C GLY A 290 -12.18 32.78 9.98
N VAL A 291 -11.52 31.75 9.49
CA VAL A 291 -10.78 30.77 10.30
C VAL A 291 -9.33 31.22 10.38
N MET A 292 -8.86 31.42 11.60
CA MET A 292 -7.49 31.86 11.88
C MET A 292 -6.72 30.67 12.49
N GLY A 293 -5.39 30.68 12.31
CA GLY A 293 -4.51 29.78 13.03
C GLY A 293 -4.81 28.31 12.79
N LEU A 294 -4.88 27.89 11.50
CA LEU A 294 -4.90 26.46 11.18
C LEU A 294 -3.57 25.84 11.61
N GLN A 295 -3.54 25.31 12.83
CA GLN A 295 -2.38 24.60 13.38
C GLN A 295 -2.40 23.11 13.07
N ASN A 296 -3.52 22.61 12.53
CA ASN A 296 -3.71 21.21 12.17
C ASN A 296 -3.80 21.05 10.66
N SER A 297 -3.44 19.87 10.17
CA SER A 297 -3.65 19.50 8.77
C SER A 297 -5.15 19.54 8.42
N ALA A 298 -5.47 19.84 7.17
CA ALA A 298 -6.80 19.59 6.65
C ALA A 298 -7.07 18.07 6.63
N MET A 299 -8.31 17.69 6.83
CA MET A 299 -8.75 16.31 6.64
C MET A 299 -9.54 16.21 5.34
N VAL A 300 -9.14 15.32 4.45
CA VAL A 300 -9.85 15.00 3.21
C VAL A 300 -10.42 13.59 3.32
N ALA A 301 -11.70 13.42 3.03
CA ALA A 301 -12.39 12.14 3.12
C ALA A 301 -13.46 12.02 2.04
N ILE A 302 -13.93 10.81 1.79
CA ILE A 302 -15.14 10.59 1.00
C ILE A 302 -16.35 10.69 1.93
N ASP A 303 -17.21 11.63 1.66
CA ASP A 303 -18.45 11.86 2.40
C ASP A 303 -19.50 10.75 2.12
N PRO A 304 -20.52 10.59 2.99
CA PRO A 304 -21.54 9.56 2.81
C PRO A 304 -22.33 9.65 1.49
N ASN A 305 -22.36 10.83 0.87
CA ASN A 305 -22.97 11.06 -0.46
C ASN A 305 -22.04 10.71 -1.63
N GLY A 306 -20.78 10.26 -1.35
CA GLY A 306 -19.79 9.88 -2.34
C GLY A 306 -18.98 11.06 -2.92
N THR A 307 -19.12 12.28 -2.40
CA THR A 307 -18.28 13.43 -2.76
C THR A 307 -17.00 13.48 -1.93
N ILE A 308 -15.99 14.18 -2.41
CA ILE A 308 -14.79 14.48 -1.60
C ILE A 308 -15.13 15.65 -0.67
N GLY A 309 -14.97 15.44 0.64
CA GLY A 309 -15.12 16.44 1.67
C GLY A 309 -13.77 16.91 2.22
N ILE A 310 -13.65 18.20 2.49
CA ILE A 310 -12.48 18.84 3.12
C ILE A 310 -12.93 19.46 4.44
N THR A 311 -12.36 19.00 5.55
CA THR A 311 -12.66 19.53 6.89
C THR A 311 -11.43 20.25 7.43
N ILE A 312 -11.63 21.47 7.92
CA ILE A 312 -10.61 22.28 8.58
C ILE A 312 -11.09 22.70 9.97
N ALA A 313 -10.15 22.83 10.91
CA ALA A 313 -10.40 23.27 12.27
C ALA A 313 -9.42 24.36 12.68
N GLY A 314 -9.92 25.38 13.30
CA GLY A 314 -9.14 26.53 13.78
C GLY A 314 -9.93 27.36 14.79
N TYR A 315 -9.65 28.63 14.90
CA TYR A 315 -10.39 29.56 15.74
C TYR A 315 -10.73 30.87 14.99
N ASN A 316 -11.75 31.57 15.44
CA ASN A 316 -12.14 32.86 14.88
C ASN A 316 -11.42 34.01 15.60
N SER A 317 -11.73 35.26 15.19
CA SER A 317 -11.18 36.46 15.79
C SER A 317 -11.55 36.68 17.28
N GLN A 318 -12.54 35.93 17.79
CA GLN A 318 -12.94 35.91 19.20
C GLN A 318 -12.31 34.74 19.97
N ASN A 319 -11.34 34.00 19.40
CA ASN A 319 -10.72 32.79 19.94
C ASN A 319 -11.72 31.64 20.20
N ALA A 320 -12.87 31.65 19.53
CA ALA A 320 -13.79 30.50 19.56
C ALA A 320 -13.36 29.46 18.52
N GLY A 321 -13.37 28.20 18.92
CA GLY A 321 -13.07 27.08 18.01
C GLY A 321 -14.07 27.03 16.86
N ILE A 322 -13.59 26.85 15.64
CA ILE A 322 -14.38 26.70 14.42
C ILE A 322 -13.98 25.43 13.70
N ILE A 323 -14.98 24.67 13.25
CA ILE A 323 -14.83 23.58 12.28
C ILE A 323 -15.64 23.98 11.05
N GLN A 324 -15.03 23.90 9.89
CA GLN A 324 -15.71 24.10 8.61
C GLN A 324 -15.50 22.87 7.73
N HIS A 325 -16.57 22.50 7.02
CA HIS A 325 -16.58 21.39 6.08
C HIS A 325 -16.99 21.91 4.70
N TYR A 326 -16.30 21.45 3.67
CA TYR A 326 -16.49 21.82 2.27
C TYR A 326 -16.62 20.58 1.41
N GLU A 327 -17.57 20.55 0.50
CA GLU A 327 -17.69 19.52 -0.53
C GLU A 327 -17.02 19.98 -1.83
N VAL A 328 -16.24 19.13 -2.45
CA VAL A 328 -15.62 19.38 -3.76
C VAL A 328 -16.66 19.12 -4.85
N ALA A 329 -17.08 20.16 -5.55
CA ALA A 329 -18.08 20.05 -6.60
C ALA A 329 -17.60 19.13 -7.74
N GLY A 330 -18.48 18.25 -8.20
CA GLY A 330 -18.21 17.32 -9.30
C GLY A 330 -17.36 16.11 -8.94
N SER A 331 -16.98 15.92 -7.66
CA SER A 331 -16.13 14.83 -7.21
C SER A 331 -16.88 13.53 -6.86
N THR A 332 -18.19 13.45 -7.09
CA THR A 332 -18.97 12.24 -6.79
C THR A 332 -18.41 11.01 -7.50
N GLY A 333 -18.06 9.99 -6.72
CA GLY A 333 -17.46 8.75 -7.23
C GLY A 333 -15.94 8.84 -7.48
N HIS A 334 -15.29 9.97 -7.23
CA HIS A 334 -13.84 10.08 -7.27
C HIS A 334 -13.21 9.38 -6.05
N SER A 335 -11.99 8.89 -6.22
CA SER A 335 -11.12 8.45 -5.12
C SER A 335 -10.26 9.62 -4.64
N LEU A 336 -9.66 9.51 -3.45
CA LEU A 336 -8.72 10.51 -2.94
C LEU A 336 -7.37 10.51 -3.68
N GLY A 337 -7.23 9.71 -4.73
CA GLY A 337 -6.00 9.54 -5.49
C GLY A 337 -5.12 8.41 -4.97
N LYS A 338 -4.21 7.97 -5.85
CA LYS A 338 -3.17 7.02 -5.48
C LYS A 338 -2.11 7.75 -4.65
N ARG A 339 -1.62 7.08 -3.59
CA ARG A 339 -0.57 7.65 -2.72
C ARG A 339 -0.95 9.02 -2.13
N ALA A 340 -2.23 9.22 -1.79
CA ALA A 340 -2.69 10.40 -1.10
C ALA A 340 -2.25 10.41 0.36
N TRP A 341 -2.02 11.62 0.90
CA TRP A 341 -1.78 11.89 2.32
C TRP A 341 -2.93 12.75 2.86
N PRO A 342 -4.14 12.16 3.04
CA PRO A 342 -5.38 12.91 3.14
C PRO A 342 -5.65 13.57 4.49
N MET A 343 -4.77 13.37 5.47
CA MET A 343 -4.88 14.00 6.79
C MET A 343 -3.53 13.98 7.51
N PHE A 344 -3.46 14.61 8.68
CA PHE A 344 -2.30 14.56 9.55
C PHE A 344 -1.86 13.10 9.79
N HIS A 345 -0.59 12.82 9.58
CA HIS A 345 -0.03 11.47 9.69
C HIS A 345 -0.78 10.40 8.87
N GLN A 346 -1.26 10.79 7.69
CA GLN A 346 -1.75 9.96 6.59
C GLN A 346 -3.11 9.27 6.83
N ASN A 347 -3.41 8.77 8.01
CA ASN A 347 -4.61 7.99 8.30
C ASN A 347 -5.15 8.22 9.72
N PRO A 348 -6.38 7.78 10.03
CA PRO A 348 -6.98 7.97 11.36
C PRO A 348 -6.23 7.32 12.51
N GLN A 349 -5.33 6.38 12.25
CA GLN A 349 -4.45 5.76 13.24
C GLN A 349 -3.18 6.58 13.47
N LEU A 350 -2.96 7.64 12.69
CA LEU A 350 -1.79 8.52 12.72
C LEU A 350 -0.48 7.75 12.55
N THR A 351 -0.45 6.75 11.64
CA THR A 351 0.75 5.92 11.47
C THR A 351 1.91 6.65 10.84
N GLY A 352 1.67 7.79 10.18
CA GLY A 352 2.70 8.55 9.49
C GLY A 352 3.41 7.75 8.39
N TRP A 353 2.75 6.72 7.88
CA TRP A 353 3.30 5.81 6.89
C TRP A 353 2.40 5.74 5.66
N LEU A 354 2.89 6.31 4.55
CA LEU A 354 2.40 5.98 3.23
C LEU A 354 3.02 4.63 2.86
N SER A 355 2.40 3.55 3.33
CA SER A 355 2.68 2.27 2.71
C SER A 355 2.49 2.47 1.19
N GLN A 356 3.39 1.94 0.34
CA GLN A 356 2.90 1.41 -0.93
C GLN A 356 1.59 0.73 -0.56
N PRO A 357 0.47 0.89 -1.31
CA PRO A 357 -0.71 0.11 -0.98
C PRO A 357 -0.15 -1.26 -0.71
N ALA A 358 -0.15 -1.65 0.57
CA ALA A 358 0.37 -2.94 1.01
C ALA A 358 -0.26 -3.91 0.05
N PRO A 359 0.50 -4.67 -0.77
CA PRO A 359 -0.09 -5.43 -1.84
C PRO A 359 -1.38 -5.98 -1.26
N GLY A 360 -2.49 -5.40 -1.67
CA GLY A 360 -3.73 -5.09 -0.97
C GLY A 360 -4.04 -6.14 0.06
N HIS A 361 -4.48 -5.73 1.19
CA HIS A 361 -5.22 -6.63 2.08
C HIS A 361 -6.14 -7.45 1.19
N LEU A 362 -5.85 -8.75 1.01
CA LEU A 362 -6.68 -9.60 0.17
C LEU A 362 -8.07 -9.64 0.78
N ASN A 363 -8.95 -8.76 0.31
CA ASN A 363 -10.36 -8.83 0.68
C ASN A 363 -10.96 -10.15 0.21
N ARG A 364 -10.35 -10.73 -0.83
CA ARG A 364 -10.77 -11.99 -1.47
C ARG A 364 -9.54 -12.80 -1.94
N PRO A 365 -9.61 -14.14 -1.93
CA PRO A 365 -8.49 -14.97 -2.33
C PRO A 365 -8.08 -14.75 -3.80
N ILE A 366 -6.77 -14.89 -4.06
CA ILE A 366 -6.22 -14.95 -5.42
C ILE A 366 -6.78 -16.20 -6.12
N VAL A 367 -7.07 -16.06 -7.42
CA VAL A 367 -7.62 -17.13 -8.26
C VAL A 367 -6.93 -17.24 -9.62
N GLY A 368 -6.03 -16.33 -9.96
CA GLY A 368 -5.32 -16.36 -11.22
C GLY A 368 -4.07 -15.48 -11.21
N MET A 369 -3.18 -15.74 -12.15
CA MET A 369 -2.01 -14.91 -12.44
C MET A 369 -1.71 -14.90 -13.93
N ALA A 370 -1.04 -13.84 -14.38
CA ALA A 370 -0.45 -13.74 -15.71
C ALA A 370 0.92 -13.05 -15.61
N ALA A 371 1.91 -13.50 -16.38
CA ALA A 371 3.19 -12.84 -16.51
C ALA A 371 3.11 -11.73 -17.58
N THR A 372 3.99 -10.71 -17.47
CA THR A 372 4.23 -9.74 -18.55
C THR A 372 4.87 -10.41 -19.74
N GLY A 373 4.71 -9.84 -20.94
CA GLY A 373 5.21 -10.41 -22.20
C GLY A 373 6.72 -10.63 -22.23
N ASP A 374 7.49 -9.87 -21.44
CA ASP A 374 8.94 -10.02 -21.28
C ASP A 374 9.36 -10.77 -20.00
N ALA A 375 8.38 -11.24 -19.23
CA ALA A 375 8.56 -11.95 -17.96
C ALA A 375 9.33 -11.15 -16.88
N LYS A 376 9.30 -9.79 -16.94
CA LYS A 376 9.89 -8.94 -15.90
C LYS A 376 8.88 -8.50 -14.83
N GLY A 377 7.65 -9.00 -14.91
CA GLY A 377 6.60 -8.76 -13.93
C GLY A 377 5.48 -9.77 -14.06
N TYR A 378 4.50 -9.65 -13.18
CA TYR A 378 3.28 -10.46 -13.19
C TYR A 378 2.12 -9.75 -12.49
N TRP A 379 0.92 -10.10 -12.89
CA TRP A 379 -0.32 -9.73 -12.21
C TRP A 379 -0.90 -10.94 -11.47
N ASN A 380 -1.45 -10.71 -10.29
CA ASN A 380 -2.34 -11.63 -9.60
C ASN A 380 -3.75 -11.03 -9.58
N VAL A 381 -4.77 -11.86 -9.76
CA VAL A 381 -6.18 -11.45 -9.70
C VAL A 381 -6.89 -12.17 -8.56
N ALA A 382 -7.66 -11.41 -7.76
CA ALA A 382 -8.55 -11.94 -6.71
C ALA A 382 -9.96 -12.23 -7.24
N THR A 383 -10.77 -12.98 -6.47
CA THR A 383 -12.16 -13.35 -6.84
C THR A 383 -13.10 -12.17 -7.02
N ASP A 384 -12.81 -10.99 -6.44
CA ASP A 384 -13.53 -9.74 -6.65
C ASP A 384 -13.00 -8.95 -7.86
N GLY A 385 -11.94 -9.45 -8.51
CA GLY A 385 -11.23 -8.83 -9.61
C GLY A 385 -10.28 -7.71 -9.18
N GLY A 386 -9.90 -7.66 -7.91
CA GLY A 386 -8.77 -6.89 -7.44
C GLY A 386 -7.49 -7.36 -8.14
N ILE A 387 -6.70 -6.44 -8.67
CA ILE A 387 -5.45 -6.71 -9.38
C ILE A 387 -4.26 -6.26 -8.54
N PHE A 388 -3.24 -7.11 -8.50
CA PHE A 388 -1.98 -6.88 -7.80
C PHE A 388 -0.83 -7.03 -8.79
N SER A 389 -0.09 -5.94 -9.01
CA SER A 389 0.96 -5.82 -10.02
C SER A 389 2.33 -5.87 -9.36
N PHE A 390 3.25 -6.64 -9.91
CA PHE A 390 4.62 -6.79 -9.41
C PHE A 390 5.64 -6.72 -10.56
N GLY A 391 6.84 -6.22 -10.26
CA GLY A 391 7.84 -5.97 -11.29
C GLY A 391 7.42 -4.82 -12.21
N ASP A 392 7.56 -5.01 -13.52
CA ASP A 392 7.15 -4.02 -14.54
C ASP A 392 5.67 -4.14 -14.96
N ALA A 393 4.90 -5.04 -14.34
CA ALA A 393 3.49 -5.22 -14.62
C ALA A 393 2.68 -3.96 -14.27
N SER A 394 2.26 -3.19 -15.28
CA SER A 394 1.47 -1.98 -15.09
C SER A 394 0.03 -2.28 -14.67
N PHE A 395 -0.52 -1.48 -13.77
CA PHE A 395 -1.93 -1.56 -13.41
C PHE A 395 -2.80 -0.87 -14.46
N HIS A 396 -3.73 -1.60 -15.07
CA HIS A 396 -4.62 -1.08 -16.11
C HIS A 396 -6.06 -0.88 -15.64
N GLY A 397 -6.40 -1.32 -14.43
CA GLY A 397 -7.73 -1.23 -13.83
C GLY A 397 -8.15 -2.52 -13.12
N SER A 398 -9.25 -2.50 -12.40
CA SER A 398 -9.77 -3.66 -11.65
C SER A 398 -11.28 -3.57 -11.45
N THR A 399 -11.90 -4.70 -11.07
CA THR A 399 -13.30 -4.74 -10.65
C THR A 399 -13.45 -4.82 -9.13
N GLY A 400 -12.36 -4.68 -8.37
CA GLY A 400 -12.34 -4.85 -6.92
C GLY A 400 -13.29 -3.95 -6.12
N ASN A 401 -13.71 -2.82 -6.72
CA ASN A 401 -14.70 -1.90 -6.14
C ASN A 401 -16.12 -2.08 -6.72
N LEU A 402 -16.32 -3.05 -7.62
CA LEU A 402 -17.60 -3.30 -8.26
C LEU A 402 -18.32 -4.47 -7.58
N ARG A 403 -19.64 -4.39 -7.50
CA ARG A 403 -20.46 -5.54 -7.12
C ARG A 403 -20.63 -6.44 -8.33
N LEU A 404 -19.89 -7.52 -8.38
CA LEU A 404 -19.96 -8.52 -9.44
C LEU A 404 -21.16 -9.45 -9.23
N ASN A 405 -21.82 -9.84 -10.32
CA ASN A 405 -22.89 -10.87 -10.28
C ASN A 405 -22.30 -12.24 -9.94
N ARG A 406 -21.08 -12.53 -10.43
CA ARG A 406 -20.33 -13.77 -10.19
C ARG A 406 -18.85 -13.47 -9.96
N PRO A 407 -18.15 -14.30 -9.16
CA PRO A 407 -16.73 -14.08 -8.87
C PRO A 407 -15.87 -14.25 -10.13
N ILE A 408 -14.75 -13.50 -10.17
CA ILE A 408 -13.67 -13.72 -11.13
C ILE A 408 -13.03 -15.08 -10.85
N VAL A 409 -12.65 -15.80 -11.92
CA VAL A 409 -12.06 -17.14 -11.87
C VAL A 409 -10.76 -17.25 -12.66
N GLY A 410 -10.35 -16.20 -13.37
CA GLY A 410 -9.10 -16.18 -14.12
C GLY A 410 -8.85 -14.88 -14.84
N MET A 411 -7.66 -14.77 -15.41
CA MET A 411 -7.23 -13.63 -16.23
C MET A 411 -6.35 -14.10 -17.39
N ALA A 412 -6.23 -13.26 -18.42
CA ALA A 412 -5.24 -13.38 -19.49
C ALA A 412 -4.70 -11.98 -19.83
N ALA A 413 -3.38 -11.84 -19.98
CA ALA A 413 -2.76 -10.61 -20.44
C ALA A 413 -2.84 -10.46 -21.98
N THR A 414 -2.79 -9.22 -22.49
CA THR A 414 -2.51 -8.97 -23.90
C THR A 414 -1.06 -9.33 -24.23
N PRO A 415 -0.75 -9.78 -25.46
CA PRO A 415 0.61 -10.23 -25.83
C PRO A 415 1.69 -9.17 -25.64
N ASP A 416 1.35 -7.90 -25.76
CA ASP A 416 2.25 -6.75 -25.58
C ASP A 416 2.30 -6.23 -24.13
N GLY A 417 1.45 -6.79 -23.24
CA GLY A 417 1.39 -6.38 -21.83
C GLY A 417 0.69 -5.04 -21.59
N GLY A 418 0.07 -4.43 -22.61
CA GLY A 418 -0.67 -3.17 -22.52
C GLY A 418 -2.05 -3.27 -21.88
N GLY A 419 -2.50 -4.50 -21.54
CA GLY A 419 -3.78 -4.73 -20.90
C GLY A 419 -4.00 -6.17 -20.46
N TYR A 420 -5.21 -6.45 -19.97
CA TYR A 420 -5.65 -7.80 -19.58
C TYR A 420 -7.17 -7.93 -19.58
N TRP A 421 -7.61 -9.16 -19.74
CA TRP A 421 -9.01 -9.58 -19.53
C TRP A 421 -9.14 -10.31 -18.21
N LEU A 422 -10.27 -10.07 -17.51
CA LEU A 422 -10.71 -10.87 -16.38
C LEU A 422 -11.98 -11.61 -16.80
N VAL A 423 -12.09 -12.87 -16.40
CA VAL A 423 -13.27 -13.68 -16.67
C VAL A 423 -13.97 -14.06 -15.37
N ALA A 424 -15.29 -13.83 -15.30
CA ALA A 424 -16.15 -14.27 -14.21
C ALA A 424 -16.69 -15.68 -14.47
N SER A 425 -17.19 -16.36 -13.42
CA SER A 425 -17.67 -17.75 -13.53
C SER A 425 -18.94 -17.92 -14.35
N ASP A 426 -19.69 -16.86 -14.67
CA ASP A 426 -20.77 -16.82 -15.66
C ASP A 426 -20.28 -16.50 -17.07
N GLY A 427 -18.95 -16.31 -17.24
CA GLY A 427 -18.32 -15.90 -18.48
C GLY A 427 -18.48 -14.43 -18.82
N GLY A 428 -18.82 -13.59 -17.85
CA GLY A 428 -18.68 -12.14 -17.95
C GLY A 428 -17.21 -11.77 -18.14
N ILE A 429 -16.93 -10.87 -19.08
CA ILE A 429 -15.57 -10.40 -19.40
C ILE A 429 -15.43 -8.94 -19.01
N PHE A 430 -14.33 -8.61 -18.35
CA PHE A 430 -13.90 -7.25 -18.04
C PHE A 430 -12.55 -7.01 -18.72
N SER A 431 -12.47 -5.92 -19.51
CA SER A 431 -11.30 -5.57 -20.32
C SER A 431 -10.66 -4.31 -19.77
N PHE A 432 -9.34 -4.33 -19.58
CA PHE A 432 -8.57 -3.21 -19.06
C PHE A 432 -7.34 -2.92 -19.91
N GLY A 433 -6.93 -1.64 -19.95
CA GLY A 433 -5.85 -1.20 -20.81
C GLY A 433 -6.25 -1.27 -22.29
N ASP A 434 -5.40 -1.85 -23.12
CA ASP A 434 -5.64 -2.04 -24.55
C ASP A 434 -6.40 -3.34 -24.89
N ALA A 435 -6.74 -4.16 -23.88
CA ALA A 435 -7.50 -5.39 -24.05
C ALA A 435 -8.91 -5.09 -24.59
N ARG A 436 -9.18 -5.48 -25.84
CA ARG A 436 -10.47 -5.25 -26.47
C ARG A 436 -11.52 -6.27 -26.05
N PHE A 437 -12.75 -5.83 -25.87
CA PHE A 437 -13.88 -6.71 -25.64
C PHE A 437 -14.35 -7.34 -26.98
N PHE A 438 -14.37 -8.68 -27.04
CA PHE A 438 -14.82 -9.44 -28.22
C PHE A 438 -16.13 -10.16 -28.01
N GLY A 439 -16.64 -10.20 -26.78
CA GLY A 439 -17.91 -10.84 -26.41
C GLY A 439 -17.82 -11.58 -25.07
N SER A 440 -18.96 -12.02 -24.57
CA SER A 440 -19.07 -12.73 -23.29
C SER A 440 -20.28 -13.67 -23.27
N THR A 441 -20.30 -14.56 -22.26
CA THR A 441 -21.47 -15.40 -22.00
C THR A 441 -22.26 -14.95 -20.76
N GLY A 442 -21.93 -13.80 -20.18
CA GLY A 442 -22.54 -13.30 -18.94
C GLY A 442 -24.06 -13.14 -18.93
N ASN A 443 -24.69 -13.07 -20.13
CA ASN A 443 -26.14 -13.05 -20.30
C ASN A 443 -26.74 -14.41 -20.68
N LEU A 444 -25.91 -15.47 -20.76
CA LEU A 444 -26.36 -16.82 -21.14
C LEU A 444 -26.50 -17.69 -19.90
N HIS A 445 -27.45 -18.62 -19.95
CA HIS A 445 -27.54 -19.67 -18.95
C HIS A 445 -26.56 -20.80 -19.33
N LEU A 446 -25.47 -20.91 -18.58
CA LEU A 446 -24.45 -21.94 -18.81
C LEU A 446 -24.81 -23.23 -18.07
N ASN A 447 -24.59 -24.39 -18.68
CA ASN A 447 -24.76 -25.68 -18.03
C ASN A 447 -23.77 -25.87 -16.87
N ARG A 448 -22.55 -25.35 -17.04
CA ARG A 448 -21.47 -25.37 -16.04
C ARG A 448 -20.73 -24.03 -16.01
N PRO A 449 -20.19 -23.64 -14.84
CA PRO A 449 -19.47 -22.37 -14.72
C PRO A 449 -18.18 -22.37 -15.55
N VAL A 450 -17.82 -21.20 -16.07
CA VAL A 450 -16.49 -20.93 -16.62
C VAL A 450 -15.46 -21.04 -15.51
N VAL A 451 -14.27 -21.62 -15.81
CA VAL A 451 -13.19 -21.87 -14.87
C VAL A 451 -11.83 -21.31 -15.34
N GLY A 452 -11.77 -20.77 -16.56
CA GLY A 452 -10.54 -20.19 -17.08
C GLY A 452 -10.71 -19.61 -18.48
N MET A 453 -9.66 -18.92 -18.94
CA MET A 453 -9.58 -18.34 -20.26
C MET A 453 -8.15 -18.39 -20.80
N ALA A 454 -8.00 -18.26 -22.12
CA ALA A 454 -6.72 -18.05 -22.78
C ALA A 454 -6.90 -17.07 -23.95
N ALA A 455 -5.97 -16.11 -24.10
CA ALA A 455 -5.96 -15.19 -25.23
C ALA A 455 -5.38 -15.86 -26.49
N THR A 456 -5.75 -15.34 -27.69
CA THR A 456 -5.06 -15.66 -28.93
C THR A 456 -3.67 -15.05 -28.92
N SER A 457 -2.72 -15.63 -29.65
CA SER A 457 -1.32 -15.19 -29.70
C SER A 457 -1.13 -13.77 -30.26
N ASP A 458 -2.11 -13.25 -30.99
CA ASP A 458 -2.11 -11.88 -31.52
C ASP A 458 -3.03 -10.91 -30.74
N GLY A 459 -3.67 -11.38 -29.65
CA GLY A 459 -4.52 -10.57 -28.81
C GLY A 459 -5.84 -10.12 -29.42
N LYS A 460 -6.28 -10.73 -30.57
CA LYS A 460 -7.52 -10.36 -31.23
C LYS A 460 -8.72 -11.27 -30.91
N GLY A 461 -8.56 -12.13 -29.94
CA GLY A 461 -9.60 -12.99 -29.45
C GLY A 461 -9.22 -13.73 -28.18
N TYR A 462 -10.14 -14.51 -27.65
CA TYR A 462 -9.92 -15.37 -26.51
C TYR A 462 -10.89 -16.55 -26.49
N TRP A 463 -10.45 -17.62 -25.87
CA TRP A 463 -11.28 -18.76 -25.49
C TRP A 463 -11.61 -18.69 -24.00
N MET A 464 -12.81 -19.16 -23.65
CA MET A 464 -13.18 -19.46 -22.27
C MET A 464 -13.55 -20.93 -22.18
N VAL A 465 -13.20 -21.57 -21.07
CA VAL A 465 -13.52 -22.98 -20.80
C VAL A 465 -14.45 -23.10 -19.59
N ALA A 466 -15.51 -23.89 -19.73
CA ALA A 466 -16.37 -24.29 -18.63
C ALA A 466 -15.85 -25.57 -17.94
N SER A 467 -16.32 -25.88 -16.73
CA SER A 467 -15.85 -27.02 -15.94
C SER A 467 -16.23 -28.38 -16.54
N ASP A 468 -17.15 -28.46 -17.49
CA ASP A 468 -17.46 -29.63 -18.30
C ASP A 468 -16.60 -29.71 -19.58
N GLY A 469 -15.72 -28.71 -19.79
CA GLY A 469 -14.88 -28.56 -20.96
C GLY A 469 -15.61 -27.98 -22.17
N GLY A 470 -16.77 -27.37 -21.99
CA GLY A 470 -17.42 -26.52 -22.98
C GLY A 470 -16.52 -25.33 -23.32
N ILE A 471 -16.35 -25.03 -24.61
CA ILE A 471 -15.52 -23.92 -25.08
C ILE A 471 -16.38 -22.84 -25.70
N PHE A 472 -16.07 -21.59 -25.34
CA PHE A 472 -16.63 -20.38 -25.94
C PHE A 472 -15.52 -19.57 -26.59
N SER A 473 -15.68 -19.24 -27.86
CA SER A 473 -14.67 -18.57 -28.69
C SER A 473 -15.16 -17.17 -29.08
N PHE A 474 -14.32 -16.17 -28.91
CA PHE A 474 -14.64 -14.77 -29.22
C PHE A 474 -13.51 -14.08 -29.98
N GLY A 475 -13.87 -13.10 -30.81
CA GLY A 475 -12.92 -12.47 -31.72
C GLY A 475 -12.48 -13.41 -32.83
N ASP A 476 -11.18 -13.51 -33.05
CA ASP A 476 -10.58 -14.42 -34.06
C ASP A 476 -10.25 -15.81 -33.49
N ALA A 477 -10.54 -16.06 -32.20
CA ALA A 477 -10.33 -17.35 -31.56
C ALA A 477 -11.17 -18.46 -32.22
N ARG A 478 -10.51 -19.38 -32.93
CA ARG A 478 -11.19 -20.46 -33.64
C ARG A 478 -11.55 -21.61 -32.68
N PHE A 479 -12.74 -22.17 -32.87
CA PHE A 479 -13.14 -23.39 -32.16
C PHE A 479 -12.44 -24.61 -32.76
N HIS A 480 -11.73 -25.37 -31.93
CA HIS A 480 -11.00 -26.56 -32.31
C HIS A 480 -11.59 -27.87 -31.75
N GLY A 481 -12.60 -27.76 -30.87
CA GLY A 481 -13.28 -28.87 -30.23
C GLY A 481 -13.52 -28.64 -28.74
N SER A 482 -14.32 -29.50 -28.13
CA SER A 482 -14.65 -29.42 -26.69
C SER A 482 -14.99 -30.81 -26.12
N THR A 483 -15.03 -30.89 -24.78
CA THR A 483 -15.52 -32.08 -24.08
C THR A 483 -16.90 -31.87 -23.47
N GLY A 484 -17.59 -30.76 -23.79
CA GLY A 484 -18.89 -30.41 -23.18
C GLY A 484 -20.01 -31.45 -23.35
N ASN A 485 -19.88 -32.36 -24.30
CA ASN A 485 -20.80 -33.51 -24.52
C ASN A 485 -20.29 -34.82 -23.95
N LEU A 486 -19.12 -34.84 -23.30
CA LEU A 486 -18.52 -36.03 -22.73
C LEU A 486 -18.74 -36.09 -21.22
N HIS A 487 -18.89 -37.32 -20.70
CA HIS A 487 -18.87 -37.51 -19.26
C HIS A 487 -17.42 -37.56 -18.78
N LEU A 488 -16.98 -36.53 -18.07
CA LEU A 488 -15.63 -36.40 -17.53
C LEU A 488 -15.56 -37.05 -16.15
N ASN A 489 -14.46 -37.80 -15.87
CA ASN A 489 -14.22 -38.37 -14.54
C ASN A 489 -14.02 -37.25 -13.49
N ARG A 490 -13.39 -36.13 -13.89
CA ARG A 490 -13.14 -34.97 -13.06
C ARG A 490 -13.36 -33.67 -13.88
N PRO A 491 -13.78 -32.58 -13.24
CA PRO A 491 -14.02 -31.31 -13.94
C PRO A 491 -12.72 -30.75 -14.51
N VAL A 492 -12.85 -30.04 -15.65
CA VAL A 492 -11.81 -29.15 -16.17
C VAL A 492 -11.60 -28.01 -15.19
N VAL A 493 -10.33 -27.62 -14.99
CA VAL A 493 -9.91 -26.56 -14.04
C VAL A 493 -9.09 -25.46 -14.71
N GLY A 494 -8.69 -25.63 -15.97
CA GLY A 494 -7.94 -24.62 -16.70
C GLY A 494 -7.70 -25.01 -18.16
N MET A 495 -7.20 -24.03 -18.90
CA MET A 495 -6.80 -24.19 -20.30
C MET A 495 -5.55 -23.38 -20.63
N ALA A 496 -4.86 -23.73 -21.70
CA ALA A 496 -3.78 -22.95 -22.29
C ALA A 496 -3.83 -23.03 -23.82
N ALA A 497 -3.61 -21.92 -24.50
CA ALA A 497 -3.48 -21.87 -25.95
C ALA A 497 -2.11 -22.42 -26.40
N THR A 498 -2.06 -22.98 -27.59
CA THR A 498 -0.78 -23.29 -28.25
C THR A 498 -0.10 -21.99 -28.71
N PRO A 499 1.25 -21.90 -28.66
CA PRO A 499 1.96 -20.69 -29.09
C PRO A 499 1.71 -20.29 -30.57
N ASP A 500 1.39 -21.26 -31.42
CA ASP A 500 1.03 -21.04 -32.83
C ASP A 500 -0.42 -20.54 -33.04
N GLY A 501 -1.22 -20.48 -31.94
CA GLY A 501 -2.63 -20.10 -31.99
C GLY A 501 -3.54 -21.13 -32.69
N GLY A 502 -3.01 -22.31 -33.11
CA GLY A 502 -3.71 -23.33 -33.85
C GLY A 502 -4.48 -24.34 -33.01
N GLY A 503 -4.45 -24.20 -31.66
CA GLY A 503 -5.12 -25.12 -30.77
C GLY A 503 -5.06 -24.72 -29.30
N TYR A 504 -5.50 -25.61 -28.44
CA TYR A 504 -5.44 -25.42 -26.98
C TYR A 504 -5.47 -26.78 -26.24
N TRP A 505 -4.91 -26.78 -25.05
CA TRP A 505 -5.05 -27.84 -24.07
C TRP A 505 -6.08 -27.45 -23.01
N MET A 506 -6.79 -28.44 -22.47
CA MET A 506 -7.59 -28.31 -21.27
C MET A 506 -7.12 -29.35 -20.26
N VAL A 507 -7.00 -28.97 -18.99
CA VAL A 507 -6.59 -29.87 -17.91
C VAL A 507 -7.73 -30.06 -16.91
N ALA A 508 -7.98 -31.34 -16.55
CA ALA A 508 -8.92 -31.71 -15.49
C ALA A 508 -8.22 -31.77 -14.12
N SER A 509 -8.99 -31.76 -13.03
CA SER A 509 -8.43 -31.73 -11.67
C SER A 509 -7.68 -33.01 -11.26
N ASP A 510 -7.82 -34.12 -11.99
CA ASP A 510 -7.00 -35.33 -11.87
C ASP A 510 -5.75 -35.28 -12.77
N GLY A 511 -5.57 -34.19 -13.52
CA GLY A 511 -4.50 -34.00 -14.50
C GLY A 511 -4.74 -34.75 -15.81
N GLY A 512 -5.97 -35.18 -16.09
CA GLY A 512 -6.40 -35.58 -17.41
C GLY A 512 -6.26 -34.42 -18.39
N ILE A 513 -5.71 -34.69 -19.58
CA ILE A 513 -5.46 -33.67 -20.62
C ILE A 513 -6.34 -33.93 -21.83
N PHE A 514 -6.89 -32.87 -22.40
CA PHE A 514 -7.63 -32.86 -23.65
C PHE A 514 -6.95 -31.89 -24.61
N SER A 515 -6.52 -32.39 -25.77
CA SER A 515 -5.78 -31.62 -26.77
C SER A 515 -6.63 -31.41 -28.01
N PHE A 516 -6.72 -30.18 -28.48
CA PHE A 516 -7.51 -29.81 -29.67
C PHE A 516 -6.71 -28.95 -30.62
N GLY A 517 -6.99 -29.06 -31.93
CA GLY A 517 -6.26 -28.35 -32.97
C GLY A 517 -4.80 -28.79 -33.07
N SER A 518 -3.86 -27.87 -33.06
CA SER A 518 -2.41 -28.14 -33.12
C SER A 518 -1.82 -28.65 -31.79
N ALA A 519 -2.59 -28.63 -30.70
CA ALA A 519 -2.14 -29.05 -29.38
C ALA A 519 -1.79 -30.53 -29.33
N ARG A 520 -0.51 -30.88 -29.09
CA ARG A 520 -0.02 -32.24 -28.96
C ARG A 520 -0.14 -32.75 -27.54
N PHE A 521 -0.38 -34.07 -27.41
CA PHE A 521 -0.36 -34.78 -26.13
C PHE A 521 1.07 -35.15 -25.77
N PHE A 522 1.56 -34.75 -24.59
CA PHE A 522 2.89 -35.07 -24.07
C PHE A 522 2.85 -35.96 -22.82
N GLY A 523 1.68 -36.20 -22.24
CA GLY A 523 1.47 -36.99 -21.05
C GLY A 523 0.41 -36.40 -20.12
N SER A 524 0.00 -37.17 -19.12
CA SER A 524 -1.01 -36.77 -18.13
C SER A 524 -0.83 -37.50 -16.80
N THR A 525 -1.47 -37.02 -15.76
CA THR A 525 -1.56 -37.67 -14.45
C THR A 525 -2.92 -38.36 -14.23
N GLY A 526 -3.82 -38.35 -15.22
CA GLY A 526 -5.19 -38.87 -15.09
C GLY A 526 -5.33 -40.34 -14.63
N ASN A 527 -4.26 -41.13 -14.76
CA ASN A 527 -4.19 -42.51 -14.26
C ASN A 527 -3.45 -42.65 -12.91
N LEU A 528 -2.98 -41.52 -12.34
CA LEU A 528 -2.24 -41.49 -11.07
C LEU A 528 -3.16 -41.05 -9.93
N ARG A 529 -2.91 -41.59 -8.75
CA ARG A 529 -3.54 -41.08 -7.53
C ARG A 529 -2.72 -39.87 -7.04
N LEU A 530 -3.23 -38.69 -7.25
CA LEU A 530 -2.62 -37.45 -6.76
C LEU A 530 -2.94 -37.23 -5.27
N ASN A 531 -1.98 -36.64 -4.53
CA ASN A 531 -2.20 -36.23 -3.15
C ASN A 531 -3.20 -35.04 -3.09
N GLN A 532 -3.08 -34.13 -4.04
CA GLN A 532 -3.94 -32.95 -4.17
C GLN A 532 -4.32 -32.73 -5.64
N PRO A 533 -5.47 -32.11 -5.93
CA PRO A 533 -5.94 -31.88 -7.29
C PRO A 533 -5.04 -30.91 -8.06
N VAL A 534 -4.92 -31.10 -9.37
CA VAL A 534 -4.38 -30.13 -10.31
C VAL A 534 -5.31 -28.90 -10.32
N VAL A 535 -4.73 -27.69 -10.34
CA VAL A 535 -5.45 -26.41 -10.33
C VAL A 535 -5.10 -25.49 -11.51
N GLY A 536 -4.06 -25.83 -12.28
CA GLY A 536 -3.66 -25.03 -13.44
C GLY A 536 -2.58 -25.70 -14.28
N MET A 537 -2.33 -25.10 -15.45
CA MET A 537 -1.29 -25.51 -16.37
C MET A 537 -0.67 -24.30 -17.08
N THR A 538 0.56 -24.44 -17.57
CA THR A 538 1.20 -23.52 -18.49
C THR A 538 2.05 -24.28 -19.51
N PRO A 539 2.06 -23.91 -20.81
CA PRO A 539 2.86 -24.56 -21.82
C PRO A 539 4.31 -24.06 -21.81
N THR A 540 5.21 -24.82 -22.45
CA THR A 540 6.52 -24.31 -22.84
C THR A 540 6.36 -23.29 -23.97
N PRO A 541 7.30 -22.32 -24.15
CA PRO A 541 7.20 -21.27 -25.16
C PRO A 541 7.14 -21.78 -26.60
N ASP A 542 7.72 -22.93 -26.87
CA ASP A 542 7.72 -23.59 -28.19
C ASP A 542 6.55 -24.57 -28.38
N GLY A 543 5.74 -24.81 -27.32
CA GLY A 543 4.60 -25.70 -27.35
C GLY A 543 4.94 -27.20 -27.42
N HIS A 544 6.18 -27.59 -27.06
CA HIS A 544 6.61 -29.00 -27.04
C HIS A 544 6.53 -29.66 -25.66
N GLY A 545 5.93 -28.95 -24.69
CA GLY A 545 5.68 -29.44 -23.36
C GLY A 545 4.74 -28.59 -22.56
N TYR A 546 4.45 -28.99 -21.33
CA TYR A 546 3.67 -28.24 -20.39
C TYR A 546 3.94 -28.67 -18.94
N TRP A 547 3.66 -27.78 -18.01
CA TRP A 547 3.63 -28.06 -16.58
C TRP A 547 2.19 -28.05 -16.08
N PHE A 548 1.90 -28.92 -15.12
CA PHE A 548 0.73 -28.83 -14.26
C PHE A 548 1.17 -28.48 -12.86
N VAL A 549 0.34 -27.71 -12.16
CA VAL A 549 0.49 -27.44 -10.74
C VAL A 549 -0.68 -28.00 -9.97
N ALA A 550 -0.41 -28.73 -8.88
CA ALA A 550 -1.40 -29.17 -7.92
C ALA A 550 -1.58 -28.13 -6.80
N SER A 551 -2.69 -28.19 -6.07
CA SER A 551 -3.01 -27.23 -5.00
C SER A 551 -2.04 -27.26 -3.81
N ASP A 552 -1.26 -28.35 -3.63
CA ASP A 552 -0.15 -28.44 -2.68
C ASP A 552 1.18 -27.89 -3.25
N GLY A 553 1.15 -27.34 -4.48
CA GLY A 553 2.31 -26.86 -5.21
C GLY A 553 3.20 -27.95 -5.80
N GLY A 554 2.71 -29.17 -5.87
CA GLY A 554 3.33 -30.25 -6.65
C GLY A 554 3.35 -29.91 -8.13
N ILE A 555 4.47 -30.14 -8.82
CA ILE A 555 4.65 -29.85 -10.25
C ILE A 555 4.81 -31.14 -11.01
N PHE A 556 4.11 -31.25 -12.14
CA PHE A 556 4.22 -32.33 -13.10
C PHE A 556 4.67 -31.77 -14.45
N SER A 557 5.76 -32.29 -14.99
CA SER A 557 6.40 -31.84 -16.22
C SER A 557 6.24 -32.87 -17.33
N PHE A 558 5.82 -32.45 -18.51
CA PHE A 558 5.59 -33.29 -19.66
C PHE A 558 6.22 -32.71 -20.93
N GLY A 559 6.65 -33.58 -21.85
CA GLY A 559 7.37 -33.15 -23.04
C GLY A 559 8.75 -32.64 -22.70
N ASP A 560 9.12 -31.48 -23.23
CA ASP A 560 10.38 -30.81 -22.97
C ASP A 560 10.37 -29.87 -21.73
N ALA A 561 9.23 -29.81 -21.04
CA ALA A 561 9.06 -28.97 -19.84
C ALA A 561 9.99 -29.45 -18.71
N ARG A 562 11.02 -28.64 -18.38
CA ARG A 562 11.99 -28.97 -17.32
C ARG A 562 11.40 -28.75 -15.94
N PHE A 563 11.73 -29.61 -14.99
CA PHE A 563 11.41 -29.43 -13.58
C PHE A 563 12.41 -28.51 -12.92
N PHE A 564 11.94 -27.42 -12.30
CA PHE A 564 12.76 -26.43 -11.60
C PHE A 564 12.58 -26.44 -10.09
N GLY A 565 11.67 -27.23 -9.55
CA GLY A 565 11.35 -27.33 -8.14
C GLY A 565 9.85 -27.27 -7.87
N SER A 566 9.44 -27.50 -6.62
CA SER A 566 8.04 -27.53 -6.22
C SER A 566 7.84 -27.15 -4.76
N MET A 567 6.59 -26.84 -4.40
CA MET A 567 6.16 -26.73 -3.01
C MET A 567 5.59 -28.04 -2.46
N GLY A 568 5.43 -29.07 -3.29
CA GLY A 568 4.91 -30.37 -2.87
C GLY A 568 5.66 -30.93 -1.64
N GLY A 569 4.91 -31.30 -0.59
CA GLY A 569 5.46 -31.74 0.68
C GLY A 569 5.94 -30.65 1.63
N LYS A 570 5.84 -29.38 1.26
CA LYS A 570 6.11 -28.23 2.14
C LYS A 570 4.80 -27.68 2.70
N HIS A 571 4.87 -27.06 3.88
CA HIS A 571 3.71 -26.40 4.46
C HIS A 571 3.37 -25.13 3.67
N LEU A 572 2.11 -25.00 3.25
CA LEU A 572 1.51 -23.80 2.67
C LEU A 572 0.42 -23.31 3.62
N ASN A 573 0.32 -22.00 3.82
CA ASN A 573 -0.78 -21.42 4.60
C ASN A 573 -2.11 -21.55 3.87
N LEU A 574 -2.12 -21.28 2.55
CA LEU A 574 -3.24 -21.55 1.66
C LEU A 574 -2.77 -22.24 0.37
N PRO A 575 -3.68 -22.96 -0.32
CA PRO A 575 -3.32 -23.72 -1.50
C PRO A 575 -2.82 -22.85 -2.65
N ILE A 576 -1.96 -23.42 -3.50
CA ILE A 576 -1.62 -22.87 -4.81
C ILE A 576 -2.87 -22.86 -5.69
N VAL A 577 -3.06 -21.80 -6.46
CA VAL A 577 -4.23 -21.57 -7.32
C VAL A 577 -3.88 -21.24 -8.78
N ALA A 578 -2.65 -20.81 -9.04
CA ALA A 578 -2.21 -20.45 -10.39
C ALA A 578 -0.71 -20.63 -10.58
N MET A 579 -0.28 -20.72 -11.84
CA MET A 579 1.12 -20.69 -12.25
C MET A 579 1.30 -19.90 -13.54
N ALA A 580 2.50 -19.32 -13.73
CA ALA A 580 2.93 -18.70 -14.98
C ALA A 580 4.39 -19.06 -15.29
N SER A 581 4.74 -19.18 -16.58
CA SER A 581 6.09 -19.50 -17.02
C SER A 581 6.96 -18.25 -17.19
N ASN A 582 8.25 -18.36 -16.82
CA ASN A 582 9.29 -17.41 -17.19
C ASN A 582 10.00 -17.88 -18.48
N HIS A 583 9.37 -17.70 -19.63
CA HIS A 583 9.92 -18.08 -20.94
C HIS A 583 10.56 -19.49 -20.99
N GLY A 584 9.99 -20.45 -20.26
CA GLY A 584 10.49 -21.81 -20.20
C GLY A 584 11.72 -22.06 -19.32
N ASN A 585 12.29 -21.02 -18.70
CA ASN A 585 13.48 -21.12 -17.86
C ASN A 585 13.18 -21.16 -16.35
N GLY A 586 11.92 -21.19 -16.00
CA GLY A 586 11.41 -21.20 -14.63
C GLY A 586 9.92 -20.91 -14.62
N TYR A 587 9.34 -20.84 -13.43
CA TYR A 587 7.93 -20.53 -13.23
C TYR A 587 7.66 -19.91 -11.86
N TRP A 588 6.55 -19.20 -11.78
CA TRP A 588 5.98 -18.71 -10.54
C TRP A 588 4.74 -19.51 -10.18
N LEU A 589 4.54 -19.74 -8.88
CA LEU A 589 3.32 -20.29 -8.30
C LEU A 589 2.69 -19.26 -7.39
N ALA A 590 1.41 -18.98 -7.58
CA ALA A 590 0.64 -18.09 -6.72
C ALA A 590 -0.27 -18.90 -5.79
N ALA A 591 -0.22 -18.60 -4.49
CA ALA A 591 -1.13 -19.16 -3.51
C ALA A 591 -2.38 -18.26 -3.33
N ALA A 592 -3.46 -18.85 -2.82
CA ALA A 592 -4.73 -18.14 -2.60
C ALA A 592 -4.62 -16.97 -1.61
N ASP A 593 -3.60 -16.97 -0.73
CA ASP A 593 -3.26 -15.88 0.18
C ASP A 593 -2.38 -14.80 -0.45
N GLY A 594 -2.07 -14.91 -1.75
CA GLY A 594 -1.16 -14.01 -2.44
C GLY A 594 0.31 -14.30 -2.23
N GLY A 595 0.66 -15.37 -1.51
CA GLY A 595 2.02 -15.88 -1.43
C GLY A 595 2.52 -16.27 -2.82
N LEU A 596 3.78 -15.95 -3.12
CA LEU A 596 4.40 -16.26 -4.40
C LEU A 596 5.68 -17.06 -4.21
N PHE A 597 5.86 -18.08 -5.05
CA PHE A 597 7.02 -18.96 -5.04
C PHE A 597 7.65 -18.98 -6.43
N SER A 598 8.96 -18.69 -6.50
CA SER A 598 9.74 -18.62 -7.73
C SER A 598 10.65 -19.84 -7.86
N PHE A 599 10.71 -20.43 -9.05
CA PHE A 599 11.54 -21.58 -9.34
C PHE A 599 12.32 -21.42 -10.65
N GLY A 600 13.52 -22.01 -10.70
CA GLY A 600 14.43 -21.85 -11.83
C GLY A 600 15.00 -20.44 -11.89
N SER A 601 15.04 -19.83 -13.08
CA SER A 601 15.48 -18.45 -13.26
C SER A 601 14.35 -17.41 -13.13
N ALA A 602 13.16 -17.80 -12.66
CA ALA A 602 12.05 -16.87 -12.47
C ALA A 602 12.35 -15.89 -11.30
N PRO A 603 12.54 -14.59 -11.55
CA PRO A 603 12.87 -13.62 -10.50
C PRO A 603 11.67 -13.40 -9.57
N PHE A 604 11.93 -13.12 -8.31
CA PHE A 604 10.89 -12.70 -7.38
C PHE A 604 10.73 -11.18 -7.44
N TYR A 605 9.57 -10.70 -7.87
CA TYR A 605 9.26 -9.27 -7.98
C TYR A 605 8.37 -8.76 -6.84
N GLY A 606 7.94 -9.63 -5.94
CA GLY A 606 7.11 -9.31 -4.79
C GLY A 606 5.92 -10.28 -4.62
N SER A 607 5.30 -10.24 -3.46
CA SER A 607 4.11 -11.03 -3.12
C SER A 607 3.23 -10.23 -2.16
N MET A 608 1.99 -10.70 -1.95
CA MET A 608 1.12 -10.15 -0.93
C MET A 608 1.64 -10.57 0.46
N PRO A 609 1.89 -9.65 1.39
CA PRO A 609 2.21 -10.06 2.75
C PRO A 609 0.98 -10.72 3.39
N GLN A 610 1.20 -11.87 4.02
CA GLN A 610 0.15 -12.62 4.69
C GLN A 610 -0.35 -11.88 5.93
N VAL A 611 -1.58 -11.39 5.90
CA VAL A 611 -2.39 -11.23 7.12
C VAL A 611 -3.82 -11.65 6.78
N PHE A 612 -4.13 -12.92 6.98
CA PHE A 612 -5.52 -13.29 7.18
C PHE A 612 -5.94 -12.83 8.58
N ALA A 613 -6.88 -11.89 8.66
CA ALA A 613 -7.75 -11.84 9.81
C ALA A 613 -8.42 -13.23 9.90
N SER A 614 -8.21 -13.95 11.01
CA SER A 614 -8.94 -15.14 11.35
C SER A 614 -10.40 -14.96 10.98
N GLN A 615 -10.96 -15.89 10.19
CA GLN A 615 -12.39 -15.96 9.98
C GLN A 615 -13.04 -16.00 11.37
N VAL A 616 -13.77 -14.95 11.70
CA VAL A 616 -14.81 -15.05 12.70
C VAL A 616 -15.90 -15.92 12.05
N THR A 617 -15.87 -17.20 12.35
CA THR A 617 -17.03 -18.06 12.19
C THR A 617 -18.06 -17.60 13.19
N GLY A 618 -18.87 -16.61 12.84
CA GLY A 618 -20.13 -16.33 13.49
C GLY A 618 -21.13 -17.34 12.93
N ALA A 619 -21.40 -18.38 13.70
CA ALA A 619 -22.65 -19.10 13.60
C ALA A 619 -23.76 -18.17 14.11
N ASP A 620 -24.76 -18.00 13.34
CA ASP A 620 -26.23 -17.96 13.41
C ASP A 620 -26.82 -17.01 12.40
#